data_7a2b4fbc8afea93d560acd35ea9bd8f0
#
_entry.id   7a2b4fbc8afea93d560acd35ea9bd8f0
#
_cell.length_a   1.000
_cell.length_b   1.000
_cell.length_c   1.000
_cell.angle_alpha   90.00
_cell.angle_beta   90.00
_cell.angle_gamma   90.00
#
_symmetry.space_group_name_H-M   'P 1'
#
loop_
_entity.id
_entity.type
_entity.pdbx_description
1 polymer ?
#
loop_
_entity_poly.entity_id
_entity_poly.type
_entity_poly.pdbx_seq_one_letter_code
_entity_poly.pdbx_strand_id
1 'polypeptide(L)'
;MSKSNYVSLYGTLIKDAAIKTNDKGNEYALFTLSVPQDGTKWCDYINCIAFGDTAAIVKDNPDQNTPFHVEGRIHTGSYQKNGRKYYTTDIVAEKIELVSEDE
;
A
#
# COMPACT_ATOMS: atom_id res chain seq x y z
N MET A 1 -9.29 -19.90 -10.42
CA MET A 1 -10.49 -19.16 -10.02
C MET A 1 -10.23 -17.66 -10.03
N SER A 2 -11.12 -16.93 -10.64
CA SER A 2 -10.99 -15.47 -10.71
C SER A 2 -11.34 -14.82 -9.36
N LYS A 3 -10.58 -13.80 -8.99
CA LYS A 3 -10.92 -12.99 -7.83
C LYS A 3 -11.78 -11.82 -8.28
N SER A 4 -12.82 -11.50 -7.50
CA SER A 4 -13.68 -10.36 -7.80
C SER A 4 -12.97 -9.03 -7.54
N ASN A 5 -11.96 -9.04 -6.68
CA ASN A 5 -11.30 -7.82 -6.23
C ASN A 5 -9.80 -8.10 -6.17
N TYR A 6 -9.10 -7.64 -7.19
CA TYR A 6 -7.67 -7.89 -7.32
C TYR A 6 -6.98 -6.70 -7.96
N VAL A 7 -5.88 -6.26 -7.37
CA VAL A 7 -5.05 -5.19 -7.93
C VAL A 7 -3.61 -5.63 -7.97
N SER A 8 -2.88 -5.12 -8.93
CA SER A 8 -1.44 -5.34 -9.09
C SER A 8 -0.82 -4.00 -9.45
N LEU A 9 0.09 -3.52 -8.62
CA LEU A 9 0.65 -2.18 -8.75
C LEU A 9 2.17 -2.22 -8.69
N TYR A 10 2.80 -1.45 -9.56
CA TYR A 10 4.24 -1.15 -9.47
C TYR A 10 4.39 0.32 -9.10
N GLY A 11 5.19 0.59 -8.09
CA GLY A 11 5.40 1.96 -7.68
C GLY A 11 6.52 2.08 -6.68
N THR A 12 6.77 3.31 -6.24
CA THR A 12 7.78 3.59 -5.23
C THR A 12 7.14 4.28 -4.04
N LEU A 13 7.75 4.13 -2.87
CA LEU A 13 7.28 4.82 -1.68
C LEU A 13 7.50 6.32 -1.83
N ILE A 14 6.45 7.12 -1.61
CA ILE A 14 6.58 8.58 -1.69
C ILE A 14 7.25 9.17 -0.46
N LYS A 15 7.26 8.40 0.63
CA LYS A 15 7.89 8.78 1.90
C LYS A 15 8.15 7.49 2.66
N ASP A 16 8.84 7.59 3.78
CA ASP A 16 9.11 6.43 4.60
C ASP A 16 7.81 5.80 5.08
N ALA A 17 7.77 4.47 5.08
CA ALA A 17 6.61 3.73 5.55
C ALA A 17 6.48 3.88 7.07
N ALA A 18 5.24 3.87 7.56
CA ALA A 18 4.96 3.91 8.99
C ALA A 18 4.66 2.50 9.49
N ILE A 19 5.37 2.06 10.49
CA ILE A 19 5.14 0.75 11.10
C ILE A 19 4.45 0.97 12.43
N LYS A 20 3.28 0.37 12.59
CA LYS A 20 2.45 0.56 13.77
C LYS A 20 2.10 -0.78 14.39
N THR A 21 1.67 -0.75 15.63
CA THR A 21 1.27 -1.95 16.37
C THR A 21 -0.17 -1.77 16.83
N ASN A 22 -1.00 -2.79 16.61
CA ASN A 22 -2.39 -2.72 17.04
C ASN A 22 -2.52 -3.16 18.52
N ASP A 23 -3.76 -3.13 19.04
CA ASP A 23 -4.02 -3.44 20.44
C ASP A 23 -3.63 -4.86 20.84
N LYS A 24 -3.53 -5.76 19.87
CA LYS A 24 -3.17 -7.16 20.11
C LYS A 24 -1.67 -7.39 20.00
N GLY A 25 -0.89 -6.34 19.73
CA GLY A 25 0.55 -6.46 19.60
C GLY A 25 1.03 -6.87 18.22
N ASN A 26 0.14 -6.92 17.23
CA ASN A 26 0.52 -7.25 15.87
C ASN A 26 0.94 -6.00 15.10
N GLU A 27 2.03 -6.11 14.37
CA GLU A 27 2.52 -4.99 13.57
C GLU A 27 1.81 -4.93 12.22
N TYR A 28 1.62 -3.72 11.73
CA TYR A 28 1.13 -3.47 10.38
C TYR A 28 1.85 -2.26 9.82
N ALA A 29 1.88 -2.18 8.49
CA ALA A 29 2.59 -1.11 7.80
C ALA A 29 1.61 -0.27 7.00
N LEU A 30 1.79 1.05 7.07
CA LEU A 30 1.04 2.01 6.26
C LEU A 30 2.02 2.68 5.31
N PHE A 31 1.70 2.68 4.03
CA PHE A 31 2.59 3.30 3.05
C PHE A 31 1.78 3.82 1.87
N THR A 32 2.38 4.75 1.15
CA THR A 32 1.76 5.31 -0.06
C THR A 32 2.70 5.11 -1.24
N LEU A 33 2.17 4.51 -2.29
CA LEU A 33 2.91 4.27 -3.52
C LEU A 33 2.65 5.38 -4.53
N SER A 34 3.70 5.79 -5.22
CA SER A 34 3.60 6.59 -6.41
C SER A 34 3.60 5.64 -7.60
N VAL A 35 2.47 5.53 -8.27
CA VAL A 35 2.30 4.60 -9.39
C VAL A 35 2.23 5.41 -10.69
N PRO A 36 3.18 5.24 -11.60
CA PRO A 36 3.17 6.01 -12.85
C PRO A 36 1.94 5.69 -13.69
N GLN A 37 1.35 6.73 -14.27
CA GLN A 37 0.29 6.56 -15.26
C GLN A 37 0.94 6.31 -16.61
N ASP A 38 0.57 5.21 -17.25
CA ASP A 38 1.16 4.85 -18.53
C ASP A 38 0.88 5.92 -19.60
N GLY A 39 1.92 6.30 -20.32
CA GLY A 39 1.80 7.26 -21.39
C GLY A 39 1.76 8.71 -20.97
N THR A 40 1.95 9.00 -19.69
CA THR A 40 1.94 10.37 -19.18
C THR A 40 3.11 10.58 -18.22
N LYS A 41 3.28 11.83 -17.79
CA LYS A 41 4.27 12.16 -16.76
C LYS A 41 3.66 12.23 -15.36
N TRP A 42 2.39 11.85 -15.24
CA TRP A 42 1.66 11.92 -13.98
C TRP A 42 1.76 10.59 -13.22
N CYS A 43 1.59 10.69 -11.91
CA CYS A 43 1.55 9.51 -11.05
C CYS A 43 0.28 9.53 -10.21
N ASP A 44 -0.22 8.34 -9.90
CA ASP A 44 -1.28 8.21 -8.92
C ASP A 44 -0.65 7.88 -7.58
N TYR A 45 -1.19 8.45 -6.51
CA TYR A 45 -0.71 8.20 -5.15
C TYR A 45 -1.73 7.31 -4.46
N ILE A 46 -1.31 6.12 -4.08
CA ILE A 46 -2.22 5.09 -3.62
C ILE A 46 -1.82 4.64 -2.23
N ASN A 47 -2.76 4.76 -1.29
CA ASN A 47 -2.54 4.34 0.09
C ASN A 47 -2.66 2.83 0.20
N CYS A 48 -1.71 2.22 0.90
CA CYS A 48 -1.66 0.78 1.09
C CYS A 48 -1.47 0.44 2.56
N ILE A 49 -1.98 -0.72 2.94
CA ILE A 49 -1.78 -1.25 4.28
C ILE A 49 -1.35 -2.71 4.14
N ALA A 50 -0.39 -3.12 4.97
CA ALA A 50 0.13 -4.48 4.96
C ALA A 50 0.10 -5.06 6.37
N PHE A 51 -0.22 -6.34 6.46
CA PHE A 51 -0.28 -7.07 7.73
C PHE A 51 0.61 -8.31 7.63
N GLY A 52 1.05 -8.82 8.78
CA GLY A 52 1.76 -10.10 8.83
C GLY A 52 3.04 -10.11 8.01
N ASP A 53 3.18 -11.10 7.14
CA ASP A 53 4.40 -11.29 6.36
C ASP A 53 4.66 -10.12 5.41
N THR A 54 3.61 -9.52 4.84
CA THR A 54 3.79 -8.37 3.96
C THR A 54 4.25 -7.14 4.74
N ALA A 55 3.74 -6.97 5.96
CA ALA A 55 4.21 -5.89 6.82
C ALA A 55 5.70 -6.04 7.14
N ALA A 56 6.17 -7.27 7.33
CA ALA A 56 7.57 -7.52 7.61
C ALA A 56 8.47 -7.09 6.44
N ILE A 57 8.01 -7.31 5.20
CA ILE A 57 8.75 -6.90 4.01
C ILE A 57 8.89 -5.38 3.96
N VAL A 58 7.79 -4.66 4.26
CA VAL A 58 7.82 -3.20 4.28
C VAL A 58 8.72 -2.70 5.41
N LYS A 59 8.65 -3.34 6.57
CA LYS A 59 9.47 -2.97 7.73
C LYS A 59 10.96 -3.09 7.42
N ASP A 60 11.32 -4.10 6.64
CA ASP A 60 12.73 -4.31 6.25
C ASP A 60 13.18 -3.35 5.16
N ASN A 61 12.25 -2.68 4.48
CA ASN A 61 12.55 -1.82 3.34
C ASN A 61 11.69 -0.55 3.39
N PRO A 62 11.74 0.23 4.48
CA PRO A 62 10.75 1.30 4.70
C PRO A 62 11.08 2.63 4.05
N ASP A 63 12.23 2.74 3.40
CA ASP A 63 12.74 4.03 2.97
C ASP A 63 12.03 4.60 1.75
N GLN A 64 11.93 5.93 1.73
CA GLN A 64 11.40 6.65 0.58
C GLN A 64 12.09 6.19 -0.72
N ASN A 65 11.31 6.12 -1.79
CA ASN A 65 11.75 5.72 -3.14
C ASN A 65 12.04 4.22 -3.30
N THR A 66 11.75 3.41 -2.27
CA THR A 66 11.87 1.96 -2.43
C THR A 66 10.84 1.46 -3.44
N PRO A 67 11.27 0.70 -4.47
CA PRO A 67 10.35 0.21 -5.48
C PRO A 67 9.70 -1.11 -5.05
N PHE A 68 8.37 -1.16 -5.13
CA PHE A 68 7.60 -2.35 -4.78
C PHE A 68 6.67 -2.77 -5.90
N HIS A 69 6.44 -4.07 -6.01
CA HIS A 69 5.30 -4.63 -6.71
C HIS A 69 4.35 -5.14 -5.64
N VAL A 70 3.15 -4.59 -5.61
CA VAL A 70 2.14 -4.92 -4.61
C VAL A 70 0.95 -5.58 -5.29
N GLU A 71 0.56 -6.74 -4.81
CA GLU A 71 -0.67 -7.39 -5.23
C GLU A 71 -1.60 -7.49 -4.03
N GLY A 72 -2.87 -7.23 -4.24
CA GLY A 72 -3.83 -7.24 -3.16
C GLY A 72 -5.23 -6.92 -3.63
N ARG A 73 -5.97 -6.27 -2.77
CA ARG A 73 -7.38 -5.95 -3.03
C ARG A 73 -7.71 -4.54 -2.56
N ILE A 74 -8.75 -3.98 -3.14
CA ILE A 74 -9.27 -2.68 -2.73
C ILE A 74 -10.12 -2.87 -1.49
N HIS A 75 -9.89 -2.06 -0.49
CA HIS A 75 -10.71 -2.04 0.72
C HIS A 75 -11.25 -0.64 0.92
N THR A 76 -12.54 -0.52 1.18
CA THR A 76 -13.15 0.78 1.45
C THR A 76 -13.68 0.80 2.87
N GLY A 77 -13.64 1.96 3.47
CA GLY A 77 -14.18 2.18 4.80
C GLY A 77 -14.85 3.53 4.88
N SER A 78 -15.37 3.86 6.04
CA SER A 78 -15.94 5.18 6.26
C SER A 78 -15.78 5.56 7.72
N TYR A 79 -15.79 6.87 7.96
CA TYR A 79 -15.78 7.40 9.31
C TYR A 79 -16.56 8.70 9.33
N GLN A 80 -17.02 9.10 10.51
CA GLN A 80 -17.74 10.36 10.69
C GLN A 80 -16.87 11.34 11.46
N LYS A 81 -16.90 12.59 10.99
CA LYS A 81 -16.19 13.67 11.66
C LYS A 81 -17.01 14.95 11.47
N ASN A 82 -17.33 15.63 12.56
CA ASN A 82 -18.10 16.88 12.54
C ASN A 82 -19.42 16.75 11.81
N GLY A 83 -20.10 15.60 11.98
CA GLY A 83 -21.40 15.35 11.35
C GLY A 83 -21.33 14.98 9.88
N ARG A 84 -20.14 14.84 9.31
CA ARG A 84 -19.97 14.45 7.91
C ARG A 84 -19.40 13.04 7.83
N LYS A 85 -19.84 12.33 6.80
CA LYS A 85 -19.34 10.99 6.53
C LYS A 85 -18.26 11.06 5.46
N TYR A 86 -17.11 10.49 5.77
CA TYR A 86 -15.97 10.42 4.85
C TYR A 86 -15.70 8.98 4.47
N TYR A 87 -15.33 8.76 3.23
CA TYR A 87 -15.03 7.43 2.71
C TYR A 87 -13.54 7.32 2.47
N THR A 88 -13.00 6.13 2.73
CA THR A 88 -11.59 5.85 2.48
C THR A 88 -11.48 4.70 1.50
N THR A 89 -10.40 4.71 0.72
CA THR A 89 -10.08 3.65 -0.22
C THR A 89 -8.62 3.32 -0.04
N ASP A 90 -8.34 2.08 0.33
CA ASP A 90 -6.97 1.62 0.58
C ASP A 90 -6.76 0.30 -0.15
N ILE A 91 -5.50 0.00 -0.43
CA ILE A 91 -5.14 -1.31 -0.96
C ILE A 91 -4.62 -2.14 0.20
N VAL A 92 -5.23 -3.30 0.42
CA VAL A 92 -4.71 -4.27 1.39
C VAL A 92 -3.72 -5.16 0.63
N ALA A 93 -2.45 -5.04 0.99
CA ALA A 93 -1.40 -5.77 0.30
C ALA A 93 -1.39 -7.22 0.77
N GLU A 94 -1.53 -8.14 -0.17
CA GLU A 94 -1.50 -9.57 0.11
C GLU A 94 -0.18 -10.19 -0.29
N LYS A 95 0.53 -9.55 -1.23
CA LYS A 95 1.85 -9.97 -1.66
C LYS A 95 2.66 -8.74 -2.02
N ILE A 96 3.89 -8.66 -1.54
CA ILE A 96 4.80 -7.56 -1.83
C ILE A 96 6.13 -8.13 -2.26
N GLU A 97 6.68 -7.58 -3.34
CA GLU A 97 8.00 -7.95 -3.83
C GLU A 97 8.79 -6.67 -4.08
N LEU A 98 10.08 -6.71 -3.78
CA LEU A 98 10.99 -5.65 -4.18
C LEU A 98 11.24 -5.76 -5.68
N VAL A 99 11.22 -4.61 -6.35
CA VAL A 99 11.47 -4.58 -7.79
C VAL A 99 12.93 -4.26 -8.02
N SER A 100 13.59 -5.08 -8.82
CA SER A 100 14.99 -4.83 -9.18
C SER A 100 15.07 -3.74 -10.25
N GLU A 101 15.95 -2.77 -10.05
CA GLU A 101 16.17 -1.72 -11.03
C GLU A 101 17.24 -2.08 -12.06
N ASP A 102 17.83 -3.25 -11.91
CA ASP A 102 18.93 -3.69 -12.76
C ASP A 102 18.47 -4.45 -13.99
N GLU A 103 17.21 -4.46 -14.24
CA GLU A 103 16.65 -5.16 -15.38
C GLU A 103 16.80 -4.38 -16.68
#